data_54fbb01c907f318e97aece5cb1e35ada
#
_entry.id   54fbb01c907f318e97aece5cb1e35ada
#
_cell.length_a   1.000
_cell.length_b   1.000
_cell.length_c   1.000
_cell.angle_alpha   90.00
_cell.angle_beta   90.00
_cell.angle_gamma   90.00
#
_symmetry.space_group_name_H-M   'P 1'
#
loop_
_entity.id
_entity.type
_entity.pdbx_description
1 polymer ?
#
loop_
_entity_poly.entity_id
_entity_poly.type
_entity_poly.pdbx_seq_one_letter_code
_entity_poly.pdbx_strand_id
1 'polypeptide(L)'
;MEKNKKISCFLAYSSSETMASLMSQLPMGKGEIVDQVFFLAAQSVAIEGIPEQAKVLQGTGLLASDMMLLMAKSTEVDYVLFYMKSSPLTLGYHALERMIQVAEQTGAAMVYADHYSVEDGKTQKHPVIDYQLGSIRDDFDFGSVVILNGKMLRKYAEEHQSEHYKYAGWYDLRLFLSRQGSILHLNEYLYTEEEDDLRASGEKQFDYVNPRNREVQIEMEQVATRHLAAIGALVDTERYAQPDFTKGDFPVEASVIIPVYNREKTVKDAVVSALSQVTDFPFNVIVVDNHSTDKTTEILNSLATDDRLVHLIPSRTDLGIGGCWNYAINDEHCGRFAVQLDSDDLYSSEHTLQTIVNAFHDQKAAMIVGS
;
A
#
# COMPACT_ATOMS: atom_id res chain seq x y z
N MET A 1 -0.94 23.54 -39.39
CA MET A 1 -2.00 22.64 -38.94
C MET A 1 -1.37 21.28 -38.61
N GLU A 2 -0.73 21.20 -37.45
CA GLU A 2 -0.06 19.96 -36.95
C GLU A 2 -0.18 19.85 -35.43
N LYS A 3 -1.33 20.20 -34.86
CA LYS A 3 -1.51 20.27 -33.39
C LYS A 3 -2.51 19.24 -32.85
N ASN A 4 -2.43 17.98 -33.30
CA ASN A 4 -3.26 16.96 -32.66
C ASN A 4 -2.44 15.94 -31.86
N LYS A 5 -1.10 16.05 -31.87
CA LYS A 5 -0.22 15.17 -31.08
C LYS A 5 -0.28 15.59 -29.62
N LYS A 6 -0.83 14.73 -28.77
CA LYS A 6 -1.09 15.03 -27.36
C LYS A 6 -0.32 14.15 -26.39
N ILE A 7 0.10 12.95 -26.83
CA ILE A 7 0.65 11.96 -25.94
C ILE A 7 1.87 11.24 -26.53
N SER A 8 2.89 11.03 -25.72
CA SER A 8 3.97 10.07 -25.95
C SER A 8 3.75 8.82 -25.11
N CYS A 9 3.98 7.63 -25.69
CA CYS A 9 3.76 6.35 -25.03
C CYS A 9 5.10 5.75 -24.61
N PHE A 10 5.24 5.41 -23.34
CA PHE A 10 6.39 4.73 -22.76
C PHE A 10 5.95 3.35 -22.28
N LEU A 11 6.46 2.31 -22.91
CA LEU A 11 6.01 0.95 -22.77
C LEU A 11 7.20 0.07 -22.34
N ALA A 12 7.01 -0.85 -21.41
CA ALA A 12 8.06 -1.77 -21.05
C ALA A 12 8.46 -2.64 -22.26
N TYR A 13 9.76 -2.80 -22.46
CA TYR A 13 10.29 -3.68 -23.51
C TYR A 13 9.90 -5.14 -23.26
N SER A 14 9.48 -5.83 -24.31
CA SER A 14 9.05 -7.22 -24.24
C SER A 14 9.34 -7.98 -25.54
N SER A 15 8.66 -9.09 -25.79
CA SER A 15 8.82 -9.84 -27.02
C SER A 15 8.41 -9.02 -28.26
N SER A 16 9.01 -9.31 -29.41
CA SER A 16 8.65 -8.66 -30.68
C SER A 16 7.16 -8.76 -31.00
N GLU A 17 6.52 -9.89 -30.64
CA GLU A 17 5.09 -10.12 -30.83
C GLU A 17 4.26 -9.20 -29.95
N THR A 18 4.59 -9.11 -28.65
CA THR A 18 3.90 -8.21 -27.70
C THR A 18 4.07 -6.74 -28.11
N MET A 19 5.28 -6.32 -28.47
CA MET A 19 5.55 -4.97 -28.94
C MET A 19 4.75 -4.61 -30.21
N ALA A 20 4.70 -5.53 -31.18
CA ALA A 20 3.90 -5.33 -32.41
C ALA A 20 2.39 -5.24 -32.10
N SER A 21 1.89 -6.09 -31.19
CA SER A 21 0.50 -6.04 -30.72
C SER A 21 0.17 -4.70 -30.07
N LEU A 22 1.01 -4.21 -29.17
CA LEU A 22 0.85 -2.90 -28.51
C LEU A 22 0.84 -1.76 -29.53
N MET A 23 1.79 -1.76 -30.48
CA MET A 23 1.85 -0.74 -31.55
C MET A 23 0.59 -0.67 -32.39
N SER A 24 -0.02 -1.82 -32.68
CA SER A 24 -1.23 -1.92 -33.51
C SER A 24 -2.48 -1.30 -32.87
N GLN A 25 -2.47 -1.14 -31.56
CA GLN A 25 -3.60 -0.59 -30.76
C GLN A 25 -3.49 0.91 -30.54
N LEU A 26 -2.30 1.48 -30.77
CA LEU A 26 -2.09 2.92 -30.54
C LEU A 26 -2.56 3.74 -31.74
N PRO A 27 -3.32 4.84 -31.55
CA PRO A 27 -3.77 5.72 -32.62
C PRO A 27 -2.60 6.57 -33.14
N MET A 28 -1.83 5.97 -34.05
CA MET A 28 -0.65 6.55 -34.69
C MET A 28 -0.96 6.95 -36.13
N GLY A 29 -0.42 8.08 -36.58
CA GLY A 29 -0.59 8.53 -37.96
C GLY A 29 -0.85 10.02 -38.08
N LYS A 30 -1.22 10.44 -39.29
CA LYS A 30 -1.54 11.86 -39.55
C LYS A 30 -2.91 12.20 -38.98
N GLY A 31 -2.92 13.14 -38.04
CA GLY A 31 -4.16 13.56 -37.36
C GLY A 31 -4.49 12.78 -36.08
N GLU A 32 -3.76 11.72 -35.80
CA GLU A 32 -3.91 10.93 -34.59
C GLU A 32 -3.17 11.55 -33.37
N ILE A 33 -3.51 11.09 -32.17
CA ILE A 33 -3.09 11.74 -30.90
C ILE A 33 -1.69 11.31 -30.42
N VAL A 34 -1.20 10.13 -30.82
CA VAL A 34 0.12 9.64 -30.40
C VAL A 34 1.22 10.35 -31.20
N ASP A 35 2.16 10.94 -30.47
CA ASP A 35 3.35 11.59 -31.05
C ASP A 35 4.48 10.63 -31.27
N GLN A 36 4.94 9.93 -30.21
CA GLN A 36 6.07 9.03 -30.24
C GLN A 36 5.83 7.85 -29.30
N VAL A 37 6.37 6.69 -29.68
CA VAL A 37 6.39 5.49 -28.85
C VAL A 37 7.83 5.16 -28.47
N PHE A 38 8.05 4.86 -27.20
CA PHE A 38 9.32 4.45 -26.62
C PHE A 38 9.16 3.12 -25.91
N PHE A 39 10.04 2.17 -26.20
CA PHE A 39 10.19 0.97 -25.39
C PHE A 39 11.30 1.17 -24.37
N LEU A 40 11.01 0.83 -23.11
CA LEU A 40 11.86 1.03 -21.96
C LEU A 40 12.52 -0.29 -21.56
N ALA A 41 13.83 -0.32 -21.48
CA ALA A 41 14.58 -1.50 -21.08
C ALA A 41 15.69 -1.19 -20.08
N ALA A 42 16.07 -2.17 -19.27
CA ALA A 42 17.29 -2.07 -18.49
C ALA A 42 18.53 -2.13 -19.42
N GLN A 43 19.60 -1.44 -19.07
CA GLN A 43 20.87 -1.44 -19.83
C GLN A 43 21.46 -2.84 -20.03
N SER A 44 21.15 -3.77 -19.12
CA SER A 44 21.58 -5.17 -19.19
C SER A 44 20.83 -6.01 -20.22
N VAL A 45 19.76 -5.48 -20.79
CA VAL A 45 18.90 -6.21 -21.76
C VAL A 45 19.40 -5.94 -23.17
N ALA A 46 19.64 -7.01 -23.91
CA ALA A 46 19.90 -6.92 -25.34
C ALA A 46 18.64 -6.53 -26.09
N ILE A 47 18.73 -5.54 -26.96
CA ILE A 47 17.58 -4.98 -27.67
C ILE A 47 17.50 -5.58 -29.06
N GLU A 48 16.37 -6.24 -29.37
CA GLU A 48 16.08 -6.84 -30.65
C GLU A 48 14.62 -6.60 -31.04
N GLY A 49 14.31 -6.63 -32.34
CA GLY A 49 12.94 -6.64 -32.83
C GLY A 49 12.12 -5.37 -32.58
N ILE A 50 12.76 -4.21 -32.46
CA ILE A 50 12.05 -2.93 -32.23
C ILE A 50 11.26 -2.55 -33.49
N PRO A 51 9.96 -2.22 -33.37
CA PRO A 51 9.18 -1.70 -34.48
C PRO A 51 9.78 -0.41 -35.05
N GLU A 52 9.78 -0.27 -36.38
CA GLU A 52 10.43 0.86 -37.10
C GLU A 52 9.97 2.25 -36.63
N GLN A 53 8.74 2.35 -36.16
CA GLN A 53 8.12 3.62 -35.71
C GLN A 53 8.37 3.91 -34.23
N ALA A 54 9.07 3.05 -33.51
CA ALA A 54 9.36 3.21 -32.09
C ALA A 54 10.84 3.51 -31.84
N LYS A 55 11.13 4.06 -30.67
CA LYS A 55 12.47 4.28 -30.15
C LYS A 55 12.69 3.43 -28.90
N VAL A 56 13.94 3.32 -28.45
CA VAL A 56 14.29 2.63 -27.20
C VAL A 56 14.97 3.61 -26.27
N LEU A 57 14.60 3.52 -24.99
CA LEU A 57 15.32 4.14 -23.89
C LEU A 57 15.87 3.06 -22.97
N GLN A 58 17.12 3.13 -22.63
CA GLN A 58 17.77 2.20 -21.70
C GLN A 58 18.26 2.91 -20.46
N GLY A 59 17.81 2.44 -19.31
CA GLY A 59 18.16 2.95 -17.99
C GLY A 59 18.62 1.85 -17.05
N THR A 60 18.84 2.18 -15.79
CA THR A 60 19.23 1.21 -14.76
C THR A 60 18.15 0.14 -14.53
N GLY A 61 16.89 0.54 -14.60
CA GLY A 61 15.72 -0.31 -14.48
C GLY A 61 14.45 0.43 -14.90
N LEU A 62 13.37 -0.30 -15.13
CA LEU A 62 12.10 0.29 -15.60
C LEU A 62 11.56 1.35 -14.64
N LEU A 63 11.66 1.12 -13.33
CA LEU A 63 11.15 2.00 -12.28
C LEU A 63 12.23 2.84 -11.60
N ALA A 64 13.45 2.88 -12.16
CA ALA A 64 14.58 3.63 -11.62
C ALA A 64 14.46 5.14 -11.92
N SER A 65 15.12 5.97 -11.10
CA SER A 65 15.12 7.44 -11.27
C SER A 65 15.64 7.89 -12.64
N ASP A 66 16.69 7.27 -13.14
CA ASP A 66 17.25 7.61 -14.45
C ASP A 66 16.27 7.35 -15.58
N MET A 67 15.45 6.29 -15.50
CA MET A 67 14.39 6.02 -16.47
C MET A 67 13.31 7.11 -16.41
N MET A 68 12.87 7.53 -15.23
CA MET A 68 11.89 8.62 -15.09
C MET A 68 12.43 9.94 -15.70
N LEU A 69 13.72 10.22 -15.49
CA LEU A 69 14.39 11.39 -16.09
C LEU A 69 14.51 11.26 -17.63
N LEU A 70 14.82 10.07 -18.14
CA LEU A 70 14.86 9.81 -19.58
C LEU A 70 13.50 10.01 -20.24
N MET A 71 12.42 9.50 -19.63
CA MET A 71 11.05 9.72 -20.10
C MET A 71 10.72 11.20 -20.19
N ALA A 72 11.02 11.97 -19.13
CA ALA A 72 10.76 13.41 -19.08
C ALA A 72 11.52 14.20 -20.16
N LYS A 73 12.77 13.82 -20.43
CA LYS A 73 13.64 14.46 -21.44
C LYS A 73 13.28 14.08 -22.88
N SER A 74 12.57 12.98 -23.07
CA SER A 74 12.25 12.43 -24.39
C SER A 74 10.92 12.87 -24.95
N THR A 75 10.16 13.69 -24.22
CA THR A 75 8.83 14.15 -24.66
C THR A 75 8.59 15.63 -24.36
N GLU A 76 7.90 16.32 -25.29
CA GLU A 76 7.48 17.70 -25.12
C GLU A 76 5.96 17.85 -25.13
N VAL A 77 5.20 16.76 -25.35
CA VAL A 77 3.74 16.78 -25.44
C VAL A 77 3.08 16.92 -24.06
N ASP A 78 1.77 17.13 -24.08
CA ASP A 78 1.01 17.47 -22.88
C ASP A 78 0.82 16.27 -21.94
N TYR A 79 0.77 15.04 -22.48
CA TYR A 79 0.52 13.83 -21.72
C TYR A 79 1.49 12.72 -22.06
N VAL A 80 1.68 11.82 -21.09
CA VAL A 80 2.50 10.63 -21.21
C VAL A 80 1.67 9.43 -20.79
N LEU A 81 1.56 8.42 -21.65
CA LEU A 81 1.13 7.09 -21.25
C LEU A 81 2.35 6.32 -20.76
N PHE A 82 2.27 5.77 -19.57
CA PHE A 82 3.28 4.87 -19.02
C PHE A 82 2.65 3.50 -18.74
N TYR A 83 3.12 2.45 -19.43
CA TYR A 83 2.77 1.06 -19.20
C TYR A 83 3.94 0.33 -18.56
N MET A 84 3.74 -0.13 -17.32
CA MET A 84 4.81 -0.59 -16.42
C MET A 84 5.09 -2.09 -16.49
N LYS A 85 4.33 -2.87 -17.28
CA LYS A 85 4.50 -4.32 -17.41
C LYS A 85 5.01 -4.69 -18.80
N SER A 86 5.73 -5.82 -18.89
CA SER A 86 6.18 -6.41 -20.16
C SER A 86 5.19 -7.42 -20.74
N SER A 87 4.11 -7.72 -20.03
CA SER A 87 3.04 -8.63 -20.44
C SER A 87 2.16 -8.03 -21.55
N PRO A 88 1.36 -8.86 -22.23
CA PRO A 88 0.37 -8.39 -23.19
C PRO A 88 -0.65 -7.43 -22.55
N LEU A 89 -0.94 -6.35 -23.27
CA LEU A 89 -1.93 -5.35 -22.93
C LEU A 89 -2.94 -5.22 -24.07
N THR A 90 -4.21 -5.16 -23.73
CA THR A 90 -5.29 -4.81 -24.67
C THR A 90 -6.02 -3.58 -24.20
N LEU A 91 -5.94 -2.48 -24.95
CA LEU A 91 -6.69 -1.27 -24.68
C LEU A 91 -8.17 -1.45 -25.05
N GLY A 92 -9.06 -0.98 -24.18
CA GLY A 92 -10.48 -0.90 -24.45
C GLY A 92 -10.81 0.14 -25.55
N TYR A 93 -12.03 0.08 -26.05
CA TYR A 93 -12.49 1.02 -27.09
C TYR A 93 -12.41 2.48 -26.59
N HIS A 94 -11.66 3.31 -27.28
CA HIS A 94 -11.38 4.71 -26.92
C HIS A 94 -10.82 4.92 -25.49
N ALA A 95 -10.17 3.92 -24.92
CA ALA A 95 -9.64 3.99 -23.55
C ALA A 95 -8.62 5.11 -23.38
N LEU A 96 -7.69 5.25 -24.33
CA LEU A 96 -6.65 6.27 -24.28
C LEU A 96 -7.24 7.68 -24.39
N GLU A 97 -8.15 7.90 -25.35
CA GLU A 97 -8.84 9.18 -25.52
C GLU A 97 -9.67 9.54 -24.28
N ARG A 98 -10.31 8.54 -23.65
CA ARG A 98 -11.09 8.73 -22.42
C ARG A 98 -10.23 9.20 -21.27
N MET A 99 -9.09 8.55 -21.02
CA MET A 99 -8.16 8.94 -19.95
C MET A 99 -7.56 10.34 -20.21
N ILE A 100 -7.17 10.63 -21.44
CA ILE A 100 -6.66 11.97 -21.82
C ILE A 100 -7.72 13.04 -21.65
N GLN A 101 -8.96 12.79 -22.08
CA GLN A 101 -10.05 13.74 -21.91
C GLN A 101 -10.27 14.12 -20.44
N VAL A 102 -10.22 13.15 -19.55
CA VAL A 102 -10.32 13.42 -18.10
C VAL A 102 -9.13 14.23 -17.60
N ALA A 103 -7.91 13.87 -18.02
CA ALA A 103 -6.71 14.62 -17.65
C ALA A 103 -6.78 16.09 -18.15
N GLU A 104 -7.29 16.33 -19.37
CA GLU A 104 -7.48 17.66 -19.93
C GLU A 104 -8.52 18.48 -19.15
N GLN A 105 -9.67 17.88 -18.85
CA GLN A 105 -10.78 18.59 -18.20
C GLN A 105 -10.49 18.92 -16.74
N THR A 106 -9.68 18.10 -16.06
CA THR A 106 -9.42 18.24 -14.62
C THR A 106 -8.07 18.88 -14.31
N GLY A 107 -7.13 18.90 -15.27
CA GLY A 107 -5.75 19.31 -15.03
C GLY A 107 -4.98 18.35 -14.11
N ALA A 108 -5.42 17.10 -14.01
CA ALA A 108 -4.83 16.10 -13.12
C ALA A 108 -3.34 15.90 -13.40
N ALA A 109 -2.58 15.63 -12.33
CA ALA A 109 -1.17 15.25 -12.43
C ALA A 109 -1.00 13.81 -12.95
N MET A 110 -1.93 12.93 -12.59
CA MET A 110 -1.99 11.56 -13.04
C MET A 110 -3.44 11.07 -13.12
N VAL A 111 -3.73 10.21 -14.11
CA VAL A 111 -5.02 9.50 -14.26
C VAL A 111 -4.73 8.01 -14.39
N TYR A 112 -5.50 7.19 -13.69
CA TYR A 112 -5.47 5.72 -13.75
C TYR A 112 -6.89 5.17 -13.74
N ALA A 113 -7.06 3.87 -14.04
CA ALA A 113 -8.38 3.29 -14.23
C ALA A 113 -8.46 1.85 -13.72
N ASP A 114 -9.70 1.38 -13.50
CA ASP A 114 -9.98 -0.05 -13.35
C ASP A 114 -9.58 -0.81 -14.60
N HIS A 115 -9.30 -2.09 -14.44
CA HIS A 115 -8.91 -2.94 -15.55
C HIS A 115 -9.45 -4.39 -15.40
N TYR A 116 -9.27 -5.16 -16.46
CA TYR A 116 -9.43 -6.59 -16.41
C TYR A 116 -8.05 -7.24 -16.30
N SER A 117 -7.91 -8.23 -15.43
CA SER A 117 -6.75 -9.13 -15.39
C SER A 117 -7.08 -10.46 -16.04
N VAL A 118 -6.09 -11.08 -16.68
CA VAL A 118 -6.19 -12.44 -17.20
C VAL A 118 -5.26 -13.32 -16.40
N GLU A 119 -5.85 -14.23 -15.63
CA GLU A 119 -5.15 -15.23 -14.82
C GLU A 119 -5.62 -16.63 -15.27
N ASP A 120 -4.69 -17.53 -15.60
CA ASP A 120 -4.99 -18.87 -16.11
C ASP A 120 -5.99 -18.88 -17.31
N GLY A 121 -5.90 -17.89 -18.18
CA GLY A 121 -6.77 -17.73 -19.34
C GLY A 121 -8.21 -17.27 -19.02
N LYS A 122 -8.48 -16.85 -17.77
CA LYS A 122 -9.78 -16.32 -17.36
C LYS A 122 -9.68 -14.82 -17.11
N THR A 123 -10.55 -14.08 -17.77
CA THR A 123 -10.66 -12.63 -17.55
C THR A 123 -11.46 -12.35 -16.26
N GLN A 124 -10.90 -11.56 -15.37
CA GLN A 124 -11.52 -11.12 -14.12
C GLN A 124 -11.53 -9.59 -14.04
N LYS A 125 -12.48 -9.04 -13.31
CA LYS A 125 -12.50 -7.63 -12.99
C LYS A 125 -11.47 -7.33 -11.90
N HIS A 126 -10.62 -6.35 -12.14
CA HIS A 126 -9.67 -5.82 -11.16
C HIS A 126 -10.00 -4.35 -10.89
N PRO A 127 -10.93 -4.05 -9.96
CA PRO A 127 -11.19 -2.69 -9.54
C PRO A 127 -10.03 -2.21 -8.66
N VAL A 128 -9.56 -1.00 -8.89
CA VAL A 128 -8.60 -0.32 -8.03
C VAL A 128 -9.34 0.69 -7.13
N ILE A 129 -8.65 1.26 -6.15
CA ILE A 129 -9.26 2.20 -5.20
C ILE A 129 -8.83 3.63 -5.49
N ASP A 130 -9.64 4.60 -5.04
CA ASP A 130 -9.31 6.01 -5.12
C ASP A 130 -8.05 6.35 -4.33
N TYR A 131 -7.11 7.07 -4.97
CA TYR A 131 -5.96 7.63 -4.28
C TYR A 131 -6.39 8.72 -3.31
N GLN A 132 -5.95 8.59 -2.07
CA GLN A 132 -6.19 9.62 -1.05
C GLN A 132 -4.93 10.46 -0.85
N LEU A 133 -5.09 11.76 -0.86
CA LEU A 133 -4.00 12.70 -0.61
C LEU A 133 -3.34 12.38 0.73
N GLY A 134 -2.01 12.23 0.72
CA GLY A 134 -1.22 11.84 1.89
C GLY A 134 -0.94 10.34 1.99
N SER A 135 -1.50 9.50 1.12
CA SER A 135 -1.13 8.08 1.06
C SER A 135 0.33 7.93 0.62
N ILE A 136 1.15 7.33 1.49
CA ILE A 136 2.59 7.07 1.25
C ILE A 136 2.90 5.58 1.05
N ARG A 137 1.89 4.74 0.86
CA ARG A 137 2.13 3.32 0.57
C ARG A 137 2.91 3.17 -0.73
N ASP A 138 4.03 2.46 -0.71
CA ASP A 138 4.87 2.19 -1.87
C ASP A 138 4.24 1.17 -2.83
N ASP A 139 3.40 0.28 -2.31
CA ASP A 139 2.64 -0.75 -3.02
C ASP A 139 1.20 -0.36 -3.40
N PHE A 140 0.87 0.95 -3.44
CA PHE A 140 -0.46 1.39 -3.86
C PHE A 140 -0.72 0.98 -5.31
N ASP A 141 -1.82 0.26 -5.53
CA ASP A 141 -2.21 -0.26 -6.83
C ASP A 141 -2.91 0.83 -7.68
N PHE A 142 -2.20 1.31 -8.69
CA PHE A 142 -2.72 2.20 -9.74
C PHE A 142 -3.06 1.43 -11.03
N GLY A 143 -3.00 0.11 -11.01
CA GLY A 143 -2.90 -0.68 -12.23
C GLY A 143 -1.56 -0.46 -12.95
N SER A 144 -1.43 -1.01 -14.14
CA SER A 144 -0.17 -0.95 -14.92
C SER A 144 -0.14 0.15 -15.97
N VAL A 145 -1.27 0.78 -16.26
CA VAL A 145 -1.42 1.86 -17.24
C VAL A 145 -1.79 3.15 -16.53
N VAL A 146 -0.95 4.17 -16.67
CA VAL A 146 -1.23 5.50 -16.14
C VAL A 146 -1.01 6.57 -17.21
N ILE A 147 -1.80 7.67 -17.13
CA ILE A 147 -1.57 8.89 -17.90
C ILE A 147 -0.97 9.94 -16.98
N LEU A 148 0.20 10.46 -17.33
CA LEU A 148 0.91 11.50 -16.58
C LEU A 148 0.80 12.85 -17.29
N ASN A 149 0.74 13.92 -16.53
CA ASN A 149 0.84 15.28 -17.07
C ASN A 149 2.29 15.56 -17.49
N GLY A 150 2.52 15.76 -18.77
CA GLY A 150 3.86 15.93 -19.35
C GLY A 150 4.61 17.17 -18.83
N LYS A 151 3.92 18.26 -18.53
CA LYS A 151 4.53 19.45 -17.93
C LYS A 151 5.04 19.16 -16.51
N MET A 152 4.24 18.44 -15.72
CA MET A 152 4.63 18.07 -14.36
C MET A 152 5.77 17.04 -14.35
N LEU A 153 5.77 16.11 -15.32
CA LEU A 153 6.86 15.16 -15.50
C LEU A 153 8.18 15.88 -15.85
N ARG A 154 8.17 16.89 -16.73
CA ARG A 154 9.37 17.69 -17.02
C ARG A 154 9.84 18.49 -15.82
N LYS A 155 8.91 19.08 -15.05
CA LYS A 155 9.22 19.76 -13.79
C LYS A 155 9.90 18.81 -12.78
N TYR A 156 9.42 17.57 -12.68
CA TYR A 156 10.08 16.55 -11.87
C TYR A 156 11.55 16.37 -12.29
N ALA A 157 11.81 16.26 -13.60
CA ALA A 157 13.17 16.10 -14.09
C ALA A 157 14.07 17.31 -13.82
N GLU A 158 13.54 18.52 -13.79
CA GLU A 158 14.29 19.72 -13.42
C GLU A 158 14.69 19.73 -11.94
N GLU A 159 13.81 19.26 -11.05
CA GLU A 159 14.01 19.31 -9.60
C GLU A 159 14.75 18.09 -9.02
N HIS A 160 14.79 16.94 -9.74
CA HIS A 160 15.28 15.65 -9.23
C HIS A 160 16.49 15.08 -10.00
N GLN A 161 17.29 15.92 -10.63
CA GLN A 161 18.45 15.49 -11.45
C GLN A 161 19.54 14.75 -10.65
N SER A 162 19.64 15.01 -9.35
CA SER A 162 20.64 14.41 -8.46
C SER A 162 20.21 13.12 -7.80
N GLU A 163 18.95 12.70 -8.01
CA GLU A 163 18.41 11.52 -7.37
C GLU A 163 18.76 10.24 -8.13
N HIS A 164 19.20 9.23 -7.42
CA HIS A 164 19.71 7.99 -8.01
C HIS A 164 19.12 6.75 -7.33
N TYR A 165 17.78 6.60 -7.43
CA TYR A 165 17.09 5.40 -6.94
C TYR A 165 17.06 4.34 -8.03
N LYS A 166 17.52 3.15 -7.69
CA LYS A 166 17.46 1.98 -8.57
C LYS A 166 16.06 1.36 -8.60
N TYR A 167 15.36 1.41 -7.47
CA TYR A 167 14.05 0.77 -7.28
C TYR A 167 12.92 1.77 -7.06
N ALA A 168 13.18 2.89 -6.40
CA ALA A 168 12.17 3.82 -5.93
C ALA A 168 11.91 5.04 -6.85
N GLY A 169 12.40 5.05 -8.09
CA GLY A 169 12.24 6.19 -9.01
C GLY A 169 10.76 6.46 -9.38
N TRP A 170 9.98 5.42 -9.66
CA TRP A 170 8.55 5.55 -9.88
C TRP A 170 7.81 6.02 -8.62
N TYR A 171 8.16 5.49 -7.47
CA TYR A 171 7.58 5.90 -6.19
C TYR A 171 7.84 7.38 -5.92
N ASP A 172 9.06 7.85 -6.17
CA ASP A 172 9.44 9.25 -6.04
C ASP A 172 8.66 10.17 -6.99
N LEU A 173 8.58 9.78 -8.28
CA LEU A 173 7.81 10.54 -9.28
C LEU A 173 6.33 10.66 -8.86
N ARG A 174 5.67 9.57 -8.46
CA ARG A 174 4.26 9.64 -8.10
C ARG A 174 3.99 10.48 -6.84
N LEU A 175 4.88 10.41 -5.84
CA LEU A 175 4.78 11.27 -4.66
C LEU A 175 5.05 12.74 -4.99
N PHE A 176 5.96 13.01 -5.95
CA PHE A 176 6.11 14.36 -6.49
C PHE A 176 4.82 14.83 -7.18
N LEU A 177 4.25 14.03 -8.06
CA LEU A 177 3.02 14.36 -8.79
C LEU A 177 1.85 14.64 -7.84
N SER A 178 1.72 13.91 -6.73
CA SER A 178 0.68 14.13 -5.72
C SER A 178 0.75 15.52 -5.06
N ARG A 179 1.92 16.16 -5.08
CA ARG A 179 2.12 17.54 -4.60
C ARG A 179 1.87 18.59 -5.69
N GLN A 180 1.83 18.20 -6.96
CA GLN A 180 1.64 19.13 -8.07
C GLN A 180 0.19 19.24 -8.49
N GLY A 181 -0.61 18.19 -8.32
CA GLY A 181 -2.02 18.16 -8.70
C GLY A 181 -2.73 16.89 -8.26
N SER A 182 -3.99 16.76 -8.62
CA SER A 182 -4.78 15.56 -8.27
C SER A 182 -4.28 14.32 -9.01
N ILE A 183 -4.37 13.19 -8.31
CA ILE A 183 -4.23 11.85 -8.88
C ILE A 183 -5.64 11.28 -8.94
N LEU A 184 -6.17 11.02 -10.15
CA LEU A 184 -7.56 10.69 -10.38
C LEU A 184 -7.74 9.24 -10.82
N HIS A 185 -8.64 8.56 -10.17
CA HIS A 185 -9.14 7.25 -10.53
C HIS A 185 -10.37 7.37 -11.45
N LEU A 186 -10.37 6.61 -12.53
CA LEU A 186 -11.53 6.35 -13.36
C LEU A 186 -12.13 4.99 -12.99
N ASN A 187 -13.29 4.99 -12.39
CA ASN A 187 -14.06 3.78 -12.09
C ASN A 187 -14.67 3.19 -13.39
N GLU A 188 -13.80 2.94 -14.36
CA GLU A 188 -14.12 2.41 -15.69
C GLU A 188 -13.06 1.37 -16.06
N TYR A 189 -13.48 0.18 -16.54
CA TYR A 189 -12.58 -0.90 -16.98
C TYR A 189 -12.06 -0.58 -18.38
N LEU A 190 -10.91 0.09 -18.45
CA LEU A 190 -10.41 0.67 -19.70
C LEU A 190 -9.39 -0.18 -20.44
N TYR A 191 -8.84 -1.21 -19.82
CA TYR A 191 -7.88 -2.10 -20.47
C TYR A 191 -7.91 -3.49 -19.84
N THR A 192 -7.27 -4.44 -20.54
CA THR A 192 -7.05 -5.82 -20.07
C THR A 192 -5.56 -6.11 -20.09
N GLU A 193 -5.03 -6.65 -19.00
CA GLU A 193 -3.64 -7.09 -18.88
C GLU A 193 -3.53 -8.56 -18.47
N GLU A 194 -2.44 -9.20 -18.85
CA GLU A 194 -2.09 -10.51 -18.30
C GLU A 194 -1.32 -10.31 -16.99
N GLU A 195 -1.70 -11.07 -15.96
CA GLU A 195 -0.93 -11.06 -14.70
C GLU A 195 0.37 -11.85 -14.86
N ASP A 196 1.48 -11.11 -14.85
CA ASP A 196 2.80 -11.70 -14.63
C ASP A 196 3.12 -11.64 -13.14
N ASP A 197 3.37 -12.78 -12.50
CA ASP A 197 3.91 -12.80 -11.14
C ASP A 197 5.41 -12.46 -11.18
N LEU A 198 5.70 -11.17 -11.13
CA LEU A 198 7.07 -10.63 -11.16
C LEU A 198 7.78 -10.66 -9.79
N ARG A 199 7.16 -11.23 -8.76
CA ARG A 199 7.76 -11.30 -7.42
C ARG A 199 8.88 -12.32 -7.37
N ALA A 200 10.03 -11.88 -6.89
CA ALA A 200 11.24 -12.71 -6.82
C ALA A 200 11.11 -13.95 -5.92
N SER A 201 10.17 -13.96 -4.98
CA SER A 201 9.95 -15.05 -4.02
C SER A 201 8.83 -16.01 -4.44
N GLY A 202 7.92 -15.60 -5.34
CA GLY A 202 6.68 -16.34 -5.66
C GLY A 202 5.66 -16.40 -4.50
N GLU A 203 5.96 -15.76 -3.36
CA GLU A 203 5.07 -15.69 -2.19
C GLU A 203 4.28 -14.39 -2.19
N LYS A 204 2.94 -14.50 -2.21
CA LYS A 204 2.02 -13.35 -2.28
C LYS A 204 1.96 -12.51 -0.99
N GLN A 205 2.42 -13.06 0.14
CA GLN A 205 2.31 -12.44 1.46
C GLN A 205 3.69 -12.25 2.09
N PHE A 206 3.96 -11.07 2.67
CA PHE A 206 5.19 -10.73 3.41
C PHE A 206 6.49 -10.53 2.60
N ASP A 207 6.43 -10.39 1.27
CA ASP A 207 7.63 -10.11 0.48
C ASP A 207 8.29 -8.77 0.83
N TYR A 208 7.49 -7.80 1.31
CA TYR A 208 7.97 -6.49 1.76
C TYR A 208 8.87 -6.52 3.01
N VAL A 209 8.76 -7.55 3.86
CA VAL A 209 9.63 -7.74 5.04
C VAL A 209 10.80 -8.67 4.77
N ASN A 210 10.96 -9.17 3.55
CA ASN A 210 12.04 -10.09 3.21
C ASN A 210 13.40 -9.38 3.30
N PRO A 211 14.36 -9.87 4.12
CA PRO A 211 15.69 -9.25 4.23
C PRO A 211 16.46 -9.15 2.92
N ARG A 212 16.11 -9.95 1.90
CA ARG A 212 16.69 -9.89 0.55
C ARG A 212 16.31 -8.60 -0.19
N ASN A 213 15.23 -7.94 0.21
CA ASN A 213 14.73 -6.71 -0.39
C ASN A 213 15.15 -5.45 0.40
N ARG A 214 16.17 -5.57 1.28
CA ARG A 214 16.59 -4.46 2.15
C ARG A 214 16.98 -3.20 1.38
N GLU A 215 17.65 -3.32 0.23
CA GLU A 215 18.01 -2.15 -0.59
C GLU A 215 16.76 -1.42 -1.10
N VAL A 216 15.73 -2.16 -1.51
CA VAL A 216 14.44 -1.61 -1.92
C VAL A 216 13.80 -0.84 -0.78
N GLN A 217 13.73 -1.46 0.42
CA GLN A 217 13.13 -0.85 1.61
C GLN A 217 13.83 0.45 2.00
N ILE A 218 15.17 0.49 1.94
CA ILE A 218 15.96 1.69 2.24
C ILE A 218 15.61 2.83 1.27
N GLU A 219 15.53 2.56 -0.03
CA GLU A 219 15.18 3.58 -1.02
C GLU A 219 13.73 4.07 -0.83
N MET A 220 12.76 3.16 -0.58
CA MET A 220 11.38 3.55 -0.31
C MET A 220 11.27 4.42 0.94
N GLU A 221 11.98 4.09 2.02
CA GLU A 221 12.04 4.90 3.24
C GLU A 221 12.63 6.30 2.97
N GLN A 222 13.71 6.39 2.22
CA GLN A 222 14.34 7.68 1.85
C GLN A 222 13.37 8.56 1.08
N VAL A 223 12.67 8.00 0.09
CA VAL A 223 11.69 8.71 -0.71
C VAL A 223 10.50 9.16 0.14
N ALA A 224 9.94 8.28 0.99
CA ALA A 224 8.86 8.62 1.88
C ALA A 224 9.25 9.72 2.87
N THR A 225 10.43 9.63 3.48
CA THR A 225 10.97 10.63 4.40
C THR A 225 11.09 12.00 3.74
N ARG A 226 11.65 12.06 2.53
CA ARG A 226 11.75 13.31 1.77
C ARG A 226 10.39 13.89 1.42
N HIS A 227 9.44 13.05 1.02
CA HIS A 227 8.07 13.49 0.75
C HIS A 227 7.41 14.07 2.00
N LEU A 228 7.50 13.38 3.14
CA LEU A 228 6.96 13.86 4.41
C LEU A 228 7.57 15.18 4.83
N ALA A 229 8.88 15.36 4.64
CA ALA A 229 9.54 16.64 4.88
C ALA A 229 8.99 17.74 3.96
N ALA A 230 8.79 17.43 2.66
CA ALA A 230 8.30 18.40 1.67
C ALA A 230 6.85 18.88 1.93
N ILE A 231 6.01 18.03 2.55
CA ILE A 231 4.62 18.39 2.93
C ILE A 231 4.50 18.86 4.39
N GLY A 232 5.60 18.97 5.13
CA GLY A 232 5.60 19.39 6.54
C GLY A 232 5.04 18.35 7.52
N ALA A 233 4.98 17.08 7.11
CA ALA A 233 4.45 15.96 7.91
C ALA A 233 5.54 15.05 8.49
N LEU A 234 6.82 15.35 8.24
CA LEU A 234 7.90 14.60 8.86
C LEU A 234 7.93 14.85 10.37
N VAL A 235 7.81 13.78 11.12
CA VAL A 235 7.80 13.86 12.59
C VAL A 235 9.23 14.07 13.09
N ASP A 236 9.39 15.07 13.96
CA ASP A 236 10.63 15.34 14.66
C ASP A 236 10.73 14.45 15.89
N THR A 237 11.55 13.42 15.84
CA THR A 237 11.72 12.44 16.93
C THR A 237 12.34 13.04 18.18
N GLU A 238 13.02 14.19 18.09
CA GLU A 238 13.57 14.90 19.27
C GLU A 238 12.47 15.56 20.10
N ARG A 239 11.27 15.73 19.53
CA ARG A 239 10.10 16.29 20.22
C ARG A 239 9.23 15.25 20.92
N TYR A 240 9.54 13.98 20.81
CA TYR A 240 8.77 12.94 21.51
C TYR A 240 8.93 13.09 23.01
N ALA A 241 7.81 13.29 23.71
CA ALA A 241 7.77 13.15 25.15
C ALA A 241 7.89 11.66 25.48
N GLN A 242 8.85 11.29 26.32
CA GLN A 242 8.91 9.94 26.84
C GLN A 242 7.71 9.68 27.73
N PRO A 243 7.04 8.51 27.62
CA PRO A 243 5.97 8.14 28.53
C PRO A 243 6.47 8.12 29.99
N ASP A 244 5.68 8.67 30.88
CA ASP A 244 5.93 8.61 32.32
C ASP A 244 4.99 7.57 32.93
N PHE A 245 5.45 6.36 33.09
CA PHE A 245 4.68 5.22 33.61
C PHE A 245 4.50 5.29 35.13
N THR A 246 5.02 6.32 35.82
CA THR A 246 4.74 6.56 37.23
C THR A 246 3.43 7.30 37.47
N LYS A 247 2.85 7.89 36.43
CA LYS A 247 1.60 8.66 36.48
C LYS A 247 0.39 7.78 36.20
N GLY A 248 -0.72 8.20 36.78
CA GLY A 248 -2.02 7.53 36.66
C GLY A 248 -2.22 6.46 37.72
N ASP A 249 -3.48 6.25 38.06
CA ASP A 249 -3.93 5.22 38.98
C ASP A 249 -4.67 4.15 38.17
N PHE A 250 -4.15 2.94 38.16
CA PHE A 250 -4.67 1.84 37.36
C PHE A 250 -4.91 0.61 38.22
N PRO A 251 -6.01 -0.13 38.01
CA PRO A 251 -6.36 -1.28 38.85
C PRO A 251 -5.34 -2.44 38.73
N VAL A 252 -4.72 -2.58 37.56
CA VAL A 252 -3.69 -3.58 37.25
C VAL A 252 -2.62 -2.98 36.33
N GLU A 253 -1.47 -3.64 36.23
CA GLU A 253 -0.39 -3.17 35.36
C GLU A 253 -0.71 -3.41 33.86
N ALA A 254 -1.34 -4.54 33.52
CA ALA A 254 -1.69 -4.82 32.14
C ALA A 254 -3.10 -5.39 32.00
N SER A 255 -3.78 -5.05 30.91
CA SER A 255 -5.00 -5.70 30.46
C SER A 255 -4.80 -6.33 29.10
N VAL A 256 -5.10 -7.62 28.97
CA VAL A 256 -5.24 -8.27 27.66
C VAL A 256 -6.65 -8.01 27.16
N ILE A 257 -6.78 -7.38 26.00
CA ILE A 257 -8.07 -6.99 25.43
C ILE A 257 -8.41 -7.90 24.25
N ILE A 258 -9.57 -8.56 24.31
CA ILE A 258 -10.06 -9.50 23.32
C ILE A 258 -11.42 -9.03 22.81
N PRO A 259 -11.53 -8.37 21.65
CA PRO A 259 -12.81 -8.13 20.99
C PRO A 259 -13.33 -9.43 20.40
N VAL A 260 -14.62 -9.71 20.56
CA VAL A 260 -15.21 -10.95 20.04
C VAL A 260 -16.60 -10.74 19.45
N TYR A 261 -16.88 -11.43 18.35
CA TYR A 261 -18.20 -11.57 17.75
C TYR A 261 -18.29 -12.93 17.05
N ASN A 262 -19.15 -13.82 17.53
CA ASN A 262 -19.42 -15.15 16.98
C ASN A 262 -18.13 -15.99 16.81
N ARG A 263 -17.48 -16.33 17.91
CA ARG A 263 -16.23 -17.11 17.95
C ARG A 263 -16.32 -18.33 18.89
N GLU A 264 -17.47 -19.03 18.89
CA GLU A 264 -17.69 -20.20 19.78
C GLU A 264 -16.61 -21.28 19.68
N LYS A 265 -15.87 -21.36 18.56
CA LYS A 265 -14.84 -22.38 18.34
C LYS A 265 -13.48 -22.02 18.90
N THR A 266 -13.15 -20.72 19.04
CA THR A 266 -11.79 -20.25 19.32
C THR A 266 -11.68 -19.42 20.59
N VAL A 267 -12.73 -18.68 20.97
CA VAL A 267 -12.69 -17.74 22.11
C VAL A 267 -12.21 -18.38 23.42
N LYS A 268 -12.58 -19.65 23.66
CA LYS A 268 -12.14 -20.36 24.87
C LYS A 268 -10.62 -20.49 24.95
N ASP A 269 -10.02 -20.89 23.84
CA ASP A 269 -8.57 -21.12 23.77
C ASP A 269 -7.80 -19.79 23.88
N ALA A 270 -8.30 -18.72 23.23
CA ALA A 270 -7.72 -17.39 23.34
C ALA A 270 -7.75 -16.86 24.78
N VAL A 271 -8.91 -16.94 25.46
CA VAL A 271 -9.06 -16.50 26.86
C VAL A 271 -8.20 -17.31 27.80
N VAL A 272 -8.17 -18.65 27.66
CA VAL A 272 -7.33 -19.54 28.47
C VAL A 272 -5.86 -19.25 28.26
N SER A 273 -5.43 -19.01 27.01
CA SER A 273 -4.05 -18.61 26.69
C SER A 273 -3.65 -17.30 27.38
N ALA A 274 -4.56 -16.31 27.41
CA ALA A 274 -4.34 -15.04 28.09
C ALA A 274 -4.32 -15.21 29.63
N LEU A 275 -5.24 -15.97 30.21
CA LEU A 275 -5.31 -16.20 31.66
C LEU A 275 -4.14 -17.07 32.18
N SER A 276 -3.52 -17.90 31.33
CA SER A 276 -2.36 -18.74 31.69
C SER A 276 -1.04 -17.98 31.70
N GLN A 277 -1.03 -16.69 31.38
CA GLN A 277 0.21 -15.92 31.41
C GLN A 277 0.77 -15.79 32.83
N VAL A 278 2.08 -15.94 32.94
CA VAL A 278 2.86 -15.84 34.20
C VAL A 278 3.56 -14.50 34.21
N THR A 279 3.23 -13.64 35.21
CA THR A 279 3.76 -12.29 35.34
C THR A 279 4.14 -12.00 36.80
N ASP A 280 5.06 -11.06 37.01
CA ASP A 280 5.43 -10.53 38.33
C ASP A 280 4.59 -9.29 38.72
N PHE A 281 3.60 -8.95 37.93
CA PHE A 281 2.65 -7.85 38.14
C PHE A 281 1.19 -8.35 38.00
N PRO A 282 0.22 -7.64 38.60
CA PRO A 282 -1.19 -7.95 38.40
C PRO A 282 -1.66 -7.62 36.99
N PHE A 283 -2.45 -8.52 36.40
CA PHE A 283 -3.10 -8.30 35.11
C PHE A 283 -4.52 -8.86 35.10
N ASN A 284 -5.31 -8.42 34.12
CA ASN A 284 -6.63 -8.99 33.81
C ASN A 284 -6.81 -9.22 32.31
N VAL A 285 -7.92 -9.88 31.96
CA VAL A 285 -8.33 -10.13 30.57
C VAL A 285 -9.71 -9.52 30.38
N ILE A 286 -9.80 -8.51 29.52
CA ILE A 286 -11.06 -7.83 29.19
C ILE A 286 -11.57 -8.34 27.87
N VAL A 287 -12.66 -9.09 27.88
CA VAL A 287 -13.33 -9.57 26.67
C VAL A 287 -14.53 -8.69 26.37
N VAL A 288 -14.54 -8.07 25.19
CA VAL A 288 -15.68 -7.28 24.73
C VAL A 288 -16.48 -8.11 23.72
N ASP A 289 -17.59 -8.68 24.22
CA ASP A 289 -18.53 -9.45 23.41
C ASP A 289 -19.51 -8.49 22.69
N ASN A 290 -19.28 -8.32 21.39
CA ASN A 290 -20.05 -7.40 20.56
C ASN A 290 -21.37 -8.03 20.11
N HIS A 291 -22.20 -8.51 21.07
CA HIS A 291 -23.50 -9.13 20.85
C HIS A 291 -23.46 -10.43 20.04
N SER A 292 -22.60 -11.37 20.44
CA SER A 292 -22.54 -12.70 19.82
C SER A 292 -23.89 -13.41 19.88
N THR A 293 -24.22 -14.11 18.79
CA THR A 293 -25.48 -14.83 18.62
C THR A 293 -25.32 -16.35 18.63
N ASP A 294 -24.07 -16.82 18.66
CA ASP A 294 -23.70 -18.22 18.85
C ASP A 294 -23.43 -18.52 20.34
N LYS A 295 -22.72 -19.60 20.65
CA LYS A 295 -22.39 -19.97 22.03
C LYS A 295 -21.22 -19.18 22.66
N THR A 296 -20.72 -18.15 22.00
CA THR A 296 -19.57 -17.36 22.51
C THR A 296 -19.84 -16.82 23.93
N THR A 297 -21.00 -16.15 24.12
CA THR A 297 -21.39 -15.58 25.42
C THR A 297 -21.53 -16.64 26.52
N GLU A 298 -22.07 -17.84 26.20
CA GLU A 298 -22.20 -18.96 27.15
C GLU A 298 -20.83 -19.46 27.57
N ILE A 299 -19.90 -19.59 26.62
CA ILE A 299 -18.52 -20.02 26.87
C ILE A 299 -17.82 -19.02 27.79
N LEU A 300 -17.91 -17.72 27.50
CA LEU A 300 -17.31 -16.67 28.33
C LEU A 300 -17.86 -16.69 29.76
N ASN A 301 -19.17 -16.83 29.94
CA ASN A 301 -19.80 -16.97 31.25
C ASN A 301 -19.29 -18.19 32.02
N SER A 302 -18.97 -19.29 31.33
CA SER A 302 -18.39 -20.48 31.97
C SER A 302 -16.95 -20.28 32.45
N LEU A 303 -16.22 -19.35 31.88
CA LEU A 303 -14.84 -18.99 32.23
C LEU A 303 -14.79 -17.89 33.31
N ALA A 304 -15.87 -17.22 33.60
CA ALA A 304 -15.96 -16.11 34.57
C ALA A 304 -15.78 -16.56 36.05
N THR A 305 -15.28 -17.77 36.28
CA THR A 305 -14.81 -18.24 37.59
C THR A 305 -13.43 -17.75 37.95
N ASP A 306 -12.66 -17.24 37.00
CA ASP A 306 -11.40 -16.57 37.21
C ASP A 306 -11.66 -15.06 37.38
N ASP A 307 -11.34 -14.52 38.57
CA ASP A 307 -11.61 -13.12 38.93
C ASP A 307 -10.86 -12.11 38.03
N ARG A 308 -9.87 -12.57 37.26
CA ARG A 308 -9.14 -11.75 36.27
C ARG A 308 -9.89 -11.59 34.96
N LEU A 309 -10.93 -12.38 34.69
CA LEU A 309 -11.73 -12.24 33.48
C LEU A 309 -12.84 -11.22 33.66
N VAL A 310 -12.74 -10.15 32.89
CA VAL A 310 -13.77 -9.09 32.78
C VAL A 310 -14.52 -9.28 31.48
N HIS A 311 -15.78 -9.71 31.55
CA HIS A 311 -16.63 -9.92 30.38
C HIS A 311 -17.58 -8.74 30.21
N LEU A 312 -17.41 -7.97 29.15
CA LEU A 312 -18.19 -6.77 28.84
C LEU A 312 -19.08 -7.01 27.61
N ILE A 313 -20.36 -6.65 27.73
CA ILE A 313 -21.29 -6.58 26.61
C ILE A 313 -21.73 -5.12 26.48
N PRO A 314 -21.27 -4.38 25.47
CA PRO A 314 -21.60 -2.97 25.28
C PRO A 314 -23.12 -2.76 25.09
N SER A 315 -23.65 -1.61 25.48
CA SER A 315 -25.04 -1.26 25.19
C SER A 315 -25.28 -0.93 23.70
N ARG A 316 -24.22 -0.53 23.00
CA ARG A 316 -24.24 -0.23 21.56
C ARG A 316 -23.95 -1.49 20.76
N THR A 317 -24.64 -1.63 19.60
CA THR A 317 -24.49 -2.77 18.69
C THR A 317 -23.69 -2.45 17.43
N ASP A 318 -23.20 -1.21 17.27
CA ASP A 318 -22.56 -0.67 16.07
C ASP A 318 -21.06 -0.39 16.27
N LEU A 319 -20.43 -0.95 17.30
CA LEU A 319 -19.05 -0.62 17.65
C LEU A 319 -18.01 -1.13 16.63
N GLY A 320 -18.26 -2.27 15.98
CA GLY A 320 -17.22 -2.97 15.23
C GLY A 320 -16.00 -3.31 16.09
N ILE A 321 -14.92 -3.80 15.48
CA ILE A 321 -13.71 -4.17 16.23
C ILE A 321 -13.01 -2.95 16.89
N GLY A 322 -12.86 -1.84 16.14
CA GLY A 322 -12.23 -0.62 16.67
C GLY A 322 -13.01 0.02 17.82
N GLY A 323 -14.36 -0.03 17.76
CA GLY A 323 -15.20 0.43 18.85
C GLY A 323 -15.08 -0.45 20.10
N CYS A 324 -14.93 -1.77 19.95
CA CYS A 324 -14.67 -2.68 21.06
C CYS A 324 -13.32 -2.41 21.74
N TRP A 325 -12.26 -2.15 20.97
CA TRP A 325 -10.99 -1.70 21.50
C TRP A 325 -11.15 -0.43 22.34
N ASN A 326 -11.78 0.59 21.75
CA ASN A 326 -12.00 1.87 22.42
C ASN A 326 -12.88 1.72 23.67
N TYR A 327 -13.86 0.82 23.65
CA TYR A 327 -14.70 0.54 24.80
C TYR A 327 -13.89 -0.06 25.95
N ALA A 328 -13.05 -1.06 25.69
CA ALA A 328 -12.22 -1.72 26.70
C ALA A 328 -11.16 -0.80 27.30
N ILE A 329 -10.45 0.00 26.50
CA ILE A 329 -9.39 0.89 27.04
C ILE A 329 -9.92 2.06 27.89
N ASN A 330 -11.22 2.37 27.76
CA ASN A 330 -11.89 3.38 28.60
C ASN A 330 -12.69 2.77 29.75
N ASP A 331 -12.67 1.45 29.92
CA ASP A 331 -13.33 0.78 31.02
C ASP A 331 -12.50 0.93 32.33
N GLU A 332 -13.19 1.02 33.49
CA GLU A 332 -12.56 1.19 34.79
C GLU A 332 -11.61 0.04 35.20
N HIS A 333 -11.78 -1.13 34.60
CA HIS A 333 -10.90 -2.30 34.82
C HIS A 333 -9.62 -2.27 33.99
N CYS A 334 -9.49 -1.33 33.03
CA CYS A 334 -8.34 -1.31 32.14
C CYS A 334 -7.05 -0.95 32.89
N GLY A 335 -6.01 -1.76 32.69
CA GLY A 335 -4.68 -1.55 33.26
C GLY A 335 -3.89 -0.44 32.59
N ARG A 336 -2.69 -0.19 33.12
CA ARG A 336 -1.73 0.78 32.59
C ARG A 336 -1.37 0.49 31.13
N PHE A 337 -1.15 -0.78 30.81
CA PHE A 337 -0.85 -1.26 29.45
C PHE A 337 -2.02 -2.06 28.91
N ALA A 338 -2.51 -1.68 27.71
CA ALA A 338 -3.51 -2.42 26.99
C ALA A 338 -2.81 -3.27 25.91
N VAL A 339 -2.97 -4.59 25.96
CA VAL A 339 -2.32 -5.54 25.07
C VAL A 339 -3.37 -6.25 24.23
N GLN A 340 -3.24 -6.18 22.91
CA GLN A 340 -4.15 -6.79 21.97
C GLN A 340 -3.94 -8.30 21.88
N LEU A 341 -5.06 -9.05 21.86
CA LEU A 341 -5.11 -10.44 21.43
C LEU A 341 -6.39 -10.66 20.64
N ASP A 342 -6.30 -11.23 19.44
CA ASP A 342 -7.49 -11.56 18.68
C ASP A 342 -8.16 -12.83 19.23
N SER A 343 -9.48 -12.94 19.05
CA SER A 343 -10.28 -14.02 19.65
C SER A 343 -10.06 -15.41 19.03
N ASP A 344 -9.18 -15.52 18.07
CA ASP A 344 -8.74 -16.72 17.38
C ASP A 344 -7.22 -16.93 17.42
N ASP A 345 -6.49 -16.07 18.19
CA ASP A 345 -5.05 -16.15 18.42
C ASP A 345 -4.68 -16.67 19.81
N LEU A 346 -3.42 -17.15 19.93
CA LEU A 346 -2.83 -17.62 21.16
C LEU A 346 -1.49 -16.96 21.39
N TYR A 347 -1.15 -16.70 22.65
CA TYR A 347 0.22 -16.32 22.99
C TYR A 347 1.22 -17.46 22.74
N SER A 348 2.37 -17.12 22.22
CA SER A 348 3.43 -18.08 21.87
C SER A 348 4.08 -18.77 23.09
N SER A 349 3.97 -18.15 24.27
CA SER A 349 4.48 -18.71 25.53
C SER A 349 3.71 -18.16 26.73
N GLU A 350 3.89 -18.82 27.89
CA GLU A 350 3.32 -18.36 29.18
C GLU A 350 3.97 -17.07 29.71
N HIS A 351 5.04 -16.57 29.10
CA HIS A 351 5.75 -15.34 29.50
C HIS A 351 5.64 -14.21 28.46
N THR A 352 4.78 -14.35 27.45
CA THR A 352 4.65 -13.35 26.38
C THR A 352 4.18 -12.00 26.94
N LEU A 353 3.19 -11.98 27.84
CA LEU A 353 2.71 -10.75 28.46
C LEU A 353 3.80 -10.07 29.31
N GLN A 354 4.58 -10.85 30.09
CA GLN A 354 5.72 -10.34 30.83
C GLN A 354 6.73 -9.67 29.91
N THR A 355 7.05 -10.33 28.79
CA THR A 355 8.00 -9.80 27.79
C THR A 355 7.54 -8.48 27.20
N ILE A 356 6.25 -8.36 26.84
CA ILE A 356 5.66 -7.13 26.31
C ILE A 356 5.76 -5.98 27.32
N VAL A 357 5.37 -6.22 28.57
CA VAL A 357 5.40 -5.17 29.60
C VAL A 357 6.82 -4.74 29.94
N ASN A 358 7.77 -5.69 30.01
CA ASN A 358 9.19 -5.36 30.18
C ASN A 358 9.70 -4.46 29.04
N ALA A 359 9.32 -4.75 27.78
CA ALA A 359 9.71 -3.94 26.65
C ALA A 359 9.17 -2.50 26.74
N PHE A 360 7.95 -2.28 27.24
CA PHE A 360 7.44 -0.94 27.51
C PHE A 360 8.33 -0.17 28.50
N HIS A 361 8.69 -0.81 29.61
CA HIS A 361 9.52 -0.17 30.65
C HIS A 361 10.96 0.07 30.17
N ASP A 362 11.58 -0.94 29.53
CA ASP A 362 12.98 -0.87 29.11
C ASP A 362 13.20 0.15 27.98
N GLN A 363 12.26 0.21 27.03
CA GLN A 363 12.37 1.09 25.86
C GLN A 363 11.68 2.44 26.08
N LYS A 364 10.90 2.60 27.17
CA LYS A 364 10.04 3.76 27.40
C LYS A 364 9.18 4.11 26.19
N ALA A 365 8.62 3.09 25.57
CA ALA A 365 7.84 3.20 24.35
C ALA A 365 6.36 3.47 24.67
N ALA A 366 5.69 4.26 23.83
CA ALA A 366 4.25 4.45 23.91
C ALA A 366 3.46 3.31 23.23
N MET A 367 4.12 2.56 22.35
CA MET A 367 3.55 1.40 21.65
C MET A 367 4.67 0.36 21.38
N ILE A 368 4.33 -0.91 21.57
CA ILE A 368 5.19 -2.06 21.22
C ILE A 368 4.48 -2.86 20.13
N VAL A 369 5.22 -3.26 19.10
CA VAL A 369 4.75 -4.17 18.05
C VAL A 369 5.60 -5.42 18.11
N GLY A 370 4.96 -6.57 18.22
CA GLY A 370 5.59 -7.87 18.15
C GLY A 370 5.70 -8.40 16.71
N SER A 371 6.62 -9.30 16.48
CA SER A 371 6.81 -10.01 15.21
C SER A 371 6.81 -11.53 15.45
#